data_64e3bb99f192195bfba7f8875efbb32a
#
_entry.id   64e3bb99f192195bfba7f8875efbb32a
#
_cell.length_a   1.000
_cell.length_b   1.000
_cell.length_c   1.000
_cell.angle_alpha   90.00
_cell.angle_beta   90.00
_cell.angle_gamma   90.00
#
_symmetry.space_group_name_H-M   'P 1'
#
loop_
_entity.id
_entity.type
_entity.pdbx_description
1 polymer ?
#
loop_
_entity_poly.entity_id
_entity_poly.type
_entity_poly.pdbx_seq_one_letter_code
_entity_poly.pdbx_strand_id
1 'polypeptide(L)'
;MNSFNPSLKLEYTLFCEDVRVEASNHLSLMGVMHQVLVPQLPVTLIKFAVINHWSGEGQYLSEVRILTPDRAQPIAVSQPSSFTIPHDGYADNVTVFINTGFHLSGDYIVQTLVNSSLFAEKTMPVILAGQQTVTHSEQVM
;
A
#
# COMPACT_ATOMS: atom_id res chain seq x y z
N MET A 1 21.54 -2.22 16.44
CA MET A 1 21.40 -3.55 15.84
C MET A 1 20.32 -3.50 14.76
N ASN A 2 20.62 -4.03 13.61
CA ASN A 2 19.64 -4.12 12.54
C ASN A 2 18.66 -5.25 12.83
N SER A 3 17.35 -4.92 12.89
CA SER A 3 16.31 -5.91 13.14
C SER A 3 15.84 -6.61 11.88
N PHE A 4 16.40 -6.28 10.73
CA PHE A 4 15.99 -6.84 9.45
C PHE A 4 16.96 -7.89 8.96
N ASN A 5 16.40 -8.96 8.40
CA ASN A 5 17.18 -9.96 7.71
C ASN A 5 17.72 -9.36 6.41
N PRO A 6 19.05 -9.48 6.11
CA PRO A 6 19.58 -8.95 4.86
C PRO A 6 18.93 -9.49 3.61
N SER A 7 18.29 -10.67 3.68
CA SER A 7 17.59 -11.24 2.54
C SER A 7 16.19 -10.67 2.34
N LEU A 8 15.64 -9.91 3.28
CA LEU A 8 14.31 -9.33 3.14
C LEU A 8 14.35 -8.14 2.21
N LYS A 9 13.53 -8.18 1.18
CA LYS A 9 13.43 -7.10 0.19
C LYS A 9 11.97 -6.81 -0.11
N LEU A 10 11.62 -5.52 -0.11
CA LEU A 10 10.32 -5.07 -0.59
C LEU A 10 10.45 -4.81 -2.09
N GLU A 11 9.85 -5.68 -2.89
CA GLU A 11 9.95 -5.60 -4.34
C GLU A 11 9.12 -4.45 -4.89
N TYR A 12 7.90 -4.30 -4.40
CA TYR A 12 7.04 -3.17 -4.77
C TYR A 12 5.90 -3.01 -3.77
N THR A 13 5.32 -1.82 -3.81
CA THR A 13 4.09 -1.46 -3.11
C THR A 13 3.11 -0.92 -4.14
N LEU A 14 1.90 -1.46 -4.16
CA LEU A 14 0.84 -0.99 -5.04
C LEU A 14 -0.37 -0.57 -4.24
N PHE A 15 -1.13 0.38 -4.79
CA PHE A 15 -2.42 0.80 -4.26
C PHE A 15 -3.51 0.37 -5.22
N CYS A 16 -4.63 -0.12 -4.70
CA CYS A 16 -5.77 -0.50 -5.53
C CYS A 16 -7.08 -0.37 -4.75
N GLU A 17 -8.18 -0.42 -5.47
CA GLU A 17 -9.50 -0.29 -4.86
C GLU A 17 -9.89 -1.56 -4.11
N ASP A 18 -9.55 -2.73 -4.65
CA ASP A 18 -9.91 -4.00 -4.06
C ASP A 18 -8.95 -5.11 -4.48
N VAL A 19 -8.96 -6.21 -3.74
CA VAL A 19 -8.10 -7.38 -3.98
C VAL A 19 -8.96 -8.63 -3.85
N ARG A 20 -8.75 -9.57 -4.74
CA ARG A 20 -9.38 -10.88 -4.68
C ARG A 20 -8.33 -11.97 -4.78
N VAL A 21 -8.50 -13.03 -3.97
CA VAL A 21 -7.66 -14.22 -4.07
C VAL A 21 -8.39 -15.21 -4.98
N GLU A 22 -7.76 -15.56 -6.09
CA GLU A 22 -8.31 -16.48 -7.06
C GLU A 22 -8.19 -17.94 -6.58
N ALA A 23 -8.93 -18.85 -7.22
CA ALA A 23 -8.87 -20.29 -6.89
C ALA A 23 -7.46 -20.86 -7.05
N SER A 24 -6.66 -20.26 -7.94
CA SER A 24 -5.26 -20.64 -8.16
C SER A 24 -4.31 -20.11 -7.10
N ASN A 25 -4.82 -19.42 -6.09
CA ASN A 25 -4.05 -18.73 -5.06
C ASN A 25 -3.25 -17.54 -5.58
N HIS A 26 -3.61 -17.02 -6.76
CA HIS A 26 -3.07 -15.77 -7.27
C HIS A 26 -3.94 -14.59 -6.84
N LEU A 27 -3.33 -13.41 -6.73
CA LEU A 27 -4.06 -12.19 -6.42
C LEU A 27 -4.56 -11.54 -7.70
N SER A 28 -5.80 -11.06 -7.67
CA SER A 28 -6.33 -10.14 -8.67
C SER A 28 -6.50 -8.78 -8.03
N LEU A 29 -5.87 -7.77 -8.60
CA LEU A 29 -5.93 -6.40 -8.10
C LEU A 29 -6.88 -5.61 -8.98
N MET A 30 -7.87 -4.99 -8.35
CA MET A 30 -8.88 -4.22 -9.06
C MET A 30 -8.69 -2.74 -8.78
N GLY A 31 -8.64 -1.94 -9.86
CA GLY A 31 -8.50 -0.49 -9.74
C GLY A 31 -7.13 -0.09 -9.21
N VAL A 32 -6.06 -0.61 -9.83
CA VAL A 32 -4.70 -0.20 -9.47
C VAL A 32 -4.52 1.29 -9.78
N MET A 33 -4.00 2.04 -8.80
CA MET A 33 -3.88 3.49 -8.93
C MET A 33 -2.50 3.96 -8.49
N HIS A 34 -2.01 4.99 -9.17
CA HIS A 34 -0.79 5.69 -8.81
C HIS A 34 -1.09 6.88 -7.90
N GLN A 35 -2.30 7.35 -7.94
CA GLN A 35 -2.80 8.49 -7.20
C GLN A 35 -4.27 8.29 -6.93
N VAL A 36 -4.77 8.92 -5.88
CA VAL A 36 -6.17 8.88 -5.52
C VAL A 36 -6.84 10.13 -6.05
N LEU A 37 -7.74 9.98 -7.02
CA LEU A 37 -8.52 11.09 -7.57
C LEU A 37 -9.84 11.18 -6.81
N VAL A 38 -10.13 12.34 -6.26
CA VAL A 38 -11.33 12.55 -5.46
C VAL A 38 -12.14 13.71 -6.06
N PRO A 39 -13.48 13.61 -6.04
CA PRO A 39 -14.33 14.66 -6.64
C PRO A 39 -14.40 15.90 -5.77
N GLN A 40 -14.18 15.77 -4.49
CA GLN A 40 -14.26 16.86 -3.52
C GLN A 40 -13.48 16.51 -2.27
N LEU A 41 -13.19 17.51 -1.45
CA LEU A 41 -12.55 17.36 -0.14
C LEU A 41 -13.37 18.12 0.89
N PRO A 42 -13.54 17.60 2.11
CA PRO A 42 -13.07 16.30 2.57
C PRO A 42 -13.83 15.14 1.93
N VAL A 43 -13.19 14.00 1.87
CA VAL A 43 -13.79 12.79 1.31
C VAL A 43 -13.42 11.59 2.16
N THR A 44 -14.32 10.61 2.23
CA THR A 44 -14.04 9.32 2.86
C THR A 44 -14.00 8.25 1.79
N LEU A 45 -12.87 7.55 1.71
CA LEU A 45 -12.78 6.37 0.86
C LEU A 45 -13.32 5.18 1.63
N ILE A 46 -14.33 4.52 1.06
CA ILE A 46 -14.97 3.39 1.72
C ILE A 46 -13.99 2.24 1.87
N LYS A 47 -13.18 2.00 0.84
CA LYS A 47 -12.25 0.87 0.83
C LYS A 47 -11.12 1.12 -0.16
N PHE A 48 -9.90 0.80 0.25
CA PHE A 48 -8.76 0.68 -0.65
C PHE A 48 -7.73 -0.24 0.00
N ALA A 49 -6.81 -0.74 -0.80
CA ALA A 49 -5.81 -1.69 -0.33
C ALA A 49 -4.40 -1.25 -0.68
N VAL A 50 -3.47 -1.59 0.20
CA VAL A 50 -2.03 -1.45 -0.02
C VAL A 50 -1.46 -2.87 -0.11
N ILE A 51 -0.79 -3.17 -1.21
CA ILE A 51 -0.19 -4.47 -1.45
C ILE A 51 1.32 -4.32 -1.42
N ASN A 52 1.96 -5.04 -0.50
CA ASN A 52 3.42 -5.15 -0.45
C ASN A 52 3.83 -6.53 -0.95
N HIS A 53 4.73 -6.55 -1.91
CA HIS A 53 5.29 -7.79 -2.47
C HIS A 53 6.73 -7.92 -2.01
N TRP A 54 7.00 -9.02 -1.32
CA TRP A 54 8.27 -9.27 -0.65
C TRP A 54 9.00 -10.42 -1.28
N SER A 55 10.33 -10.37 -1.23
CA SER A 55 11.20 -11.50 -1.55
C SER A 55 12.20 -11.72 -0.42
N GLY A 56 12.77 -12.93 -0.37
CA GLY A 56 13.73 -13.33 0.63
C GLY A 56 13.31 -14.59 1.34
N GLU A 57 13.47 -14.61 2.65
CA GLU A 57 13.01 -15.73 3.49
C GLU A 57 12.81 -15.28 4.93
N GLY A 58 11.98 -16.02 5.65
CA GLY A 58 11.76 -15.80 7.06
C GLY A 58 10.33 -15.45 7.40
N GLN A 59 10.11 -15.18 8.68
CA GLN A 59 8.82 -14.80 9.22
C GLN A 59 8.94 -13.41 9.82
N TYR A 60 7.97 -12.55 9.47
CA TYR A 60 8.00 -11.14 9.85
C TYR A 60 6.62 -10.67 10.28
N LEU A 61 6.61 -9.58 11.04
CA LEU A 61 5.39 -8.89 11.44
C LEU A 61 5.37 -7.55 10.72
N SER A 62 4.31 -7.28 9.96
CA SER A 62 4.19 -6.07 9.14
C SER A 62 3.07 -5.17 9.62
N GLU A 63 3.30 -3.87 9.54
CA GLU A 63 2.30 -2.84 9.76
C GLU A 63 2.40 -1.82 8.64
N VAL A 64 1.26 -1.24 8.29
CA VAL A 64 1.20 -0.15 7.31
C VAL A 64 0.46 1.02 7.96
N ARG A 65 1.01 2.21 7.85
CA ARG A 65 0.36 3.42 8.33
C ARG A 65 0.44 4.51 7.27
N ILE A 66 -0.57 5.37 7.27
CA ILE A 66 -0.67 6.46 6.30
C ILE A 66 -0.63 7.77 7.07
N LEU A 67 0.33 8.62 6.72
CA LEU A 67 0.51 9.92 7.35
C LEU A 67 0.01 11.04 6.44
N THR A 68 -0.41 12.13 7.06
CA THR A 68 -0.71 13.37 6.34
C THR A 68 0.53 13.86 5.58
N PRO A 69 0.35 14.70 4.54
CA PRO A 69 1.49 15.21 3.77
C PRO A 69 2.56 15.92 4.60
N ASP A 70 2.17 16.57 5.71
CA ASP A 70 3.12 17.22 6.61
C ASP A 70 3.74 16.25 7.61
N ARG A 71 3.40 14.97 7.54
CA ARG A 71 3.87 13.89 8.43
C ARG A 71 3.44 14.07 9.89
N ALA A 72 2.52 14.98 10.16
CA ALA A 72 2.18 15.32 11.55
C ALA A 72 1.28 14.29 12.22
N GLN A 73 0.44 13.61 11.42
CA GLN A 73 -0.57 12.71 11.98
C GLN A 73 -0.79 11.48 11.11
N PRO A 74 -0.96 10.31 11.74
CA PRO A 74 -1.47 9.16 11.01
C PRO A 74 -2.99 9.31 10.80
N ILE A 75 -3.44 9.06 9.57
CA ILE A 75 -4.87 9.01 9.26
C ILE A 75 -5.40 7.58 9.27
N ALA A 76 -4.52 6.61 9.14
CA ALA A 76 -4.88 5.20 9.17
C ALA A 76 -3.68 4.38 9.62
N VAL A 77 -3.94 3.38 10.45
CA VAL A 77 -2.91 2.47 10.97
C VAL A 77 -3.49 1.06 10.92
N SER A 78 -2.77 0.15 10.28
CA SER A 78 -3.20 -1.24 10.22
C SER A 78 -2.91 -1.98 11.52
N GLN A 79 -3.62 -3.10 11.72
CA GLN A 79 -3.22 -4.07 12.73
C GLN A 79 -1.94 -4.78 12.27
N PRO A 80 -1.06 -5.20 13.20
CA PRO A 80 0.07 -6.02 12.84
C PRO A 80 -0.39 -7.32 12.17
N SER A 81 0.32 -7.71 11.11
CA SER A 81 0.00 -8.90 10.33
C SER A 81 1.28 -9.68 10.06
N SER A 82 1.28 -10.97 10.38
CA SER A 82 2.44 -11.80 10.12
C SER A 82 2.43 -12.33 8.69
N PHE A 83 3.61 -12.45 8.12
CA PHE A 83 3.79 -13.09 6.82
C PHE A 83 5.06 -13.93 6.84
N THR A 84 5.07 -14.98 6.04
CA THR A 84 6.18 -15.92 5.93
C THR A 84 6.62 -16.01 4.49
N ILE A 85 7.93 -15.86 4.26
CA ILE A 85 8.52 -16.03 2.94
C ILE A 85 9.29 -17.33 2.96
N PRO A 86 8.97 -18.29 2.08
CA PRO A 86 9.75 -19.52 1.97
C PRO A 86 11.15 -19.21 1.45
N HIS A 87 12.08 -20.14 1.61
CA HIS A 87 13.46 -19.98 1.19
C HIS A 87 13.52 -19.53 -0.28
N ASP A 88 14.23 -18.43 -0.55
CA ASP A 88 14.33 -17.80 -1.88
C ASP A 88 12.96 -17.61 -2.54
N GLY A 89 11.97 -17.27 -1.74
CA GLY A 89 10.60 -17.17 -2.23
C GLY A 89 10.07 -15.76 -2.20
N TYR A 90 8.74 -15.69 -2.32
CA TYR A 90 7.98 -14.45 -2.35
C TYR A 90 6.78 -14.55 -1.43
N ALA A 91 6.32 -13.41 -0.97
CA ALA A 91 5.08 -13.32 -0.21
C ALA A 91 4.40 -11.99 -0.50
N ASP A 92 3.07 -12.01 -0.48
CA ASP A 92 2.27 -10.80 -0.60
C ASP A 92 1.61 -10.49 0.72
N ASN A 93 1.61 -9.22 1.06
CA ASN A 93 0.96 -8.71 2.26
C ASN A 93 -0.08 -7.69 1.81
N VAL A 94 -1.33 -7.98 2.07
CA VAL A 94 -2.45 -7.14 1.65
C VAL A 94 -3.03 -6.45 2.89
N THR A 95 -3.03 -5.12 2.87
CA THR A 95 -3.62 -4.31 3.93
C THR A 95 -4.82 -3.57 3.38
N VAL A 96 -6.00 -3.84 3.94
CA VAL A 96 -7.24 -3.19 3.51
C VAL A 96 -7.59 -2.11 4.52
N PHE A 97 -7.80 -0.89 4.01
CA PHE A 97 -8.25 0.25 4.79
C PHE A 97 -9.71 0.53 4.48
N ILE A 98 -10.50 0.76 5.50
CA ILE A 98 -11.93 0.99 5.38
C ILE A 98 -12.27 2.35 6.00
N ASN A 99 -13.13 3.11 5.33
CA ASN A 99 -13.65 4.40 5.81
C ASN A 99 -12.53 5.36 6.21
N THR A 100 -11.58 5.56 5.30
CA THR A 100 -10.46 6.46 5.54
C THR A 100 -10.79 7.86 5.04
N GLY A 101 -10.69 8.84 5.93
CA GLY A 101 -11.01 10.24 5.61
C GLY A 101 -9.78 11.02 5.17
N PHE A 102 -9.93 11.75 4.06
CA PHE A 102 -8.92 12.67 3.56
C PHE A 102 -9.48 14.08 3.59
N HIS A 103 -8.81 15.00 4.27
CA HIS A 103 -9.27 16.37 4.41
C HIS A 103 -8.63 17.33 3.42
N LEU A 104 -7.41 17.03 3.01
CA LEU A 104 -6.62 17.89 2.13
C LEU A 104 -6.07 17.07 0.96
N SER A 105 -5.83 17.74 -0.17
CA SER A 105 -5.02 17.18 -1.23
C SER A 105 -3.54 17.25 -0.84
N GLY A 106 -2.72 16.41 -1.46
CA GLY A 106 -1.29 16.41 -1.23
C GLY A 106 -0.70 15.01 -1.28
N ASP A 107 0.58 14.93 -0.97
CA ASP A 107 1.35 13.69 -1.03
C ASP A 107 1.33 13.01 0.34
N TYR A 108 0.39 12.11 0.53
CA TYR A 108 0.32 11.31 1.75
C TYR A 108 1.47 10.29 1.76
N ILE A 109 1.92 9.94 2.95
CA ILE A 109 3.07 9.05 3.12
C ILE A 109 2.57 7.70 3.62
N VAL A 110 2.81 6.65 2.85
CA VAL A 110 2.49 5.28 3.24
C VAL A 110 3.76 4.64 3.78
N GLN A 111 3.76 4.36 5.07
CA GLN A 111 4.90 3.76 5.76
C GLN A 111 4.65 2.28 5.95
N THR A 112 5.64 1.47 5.62
CA THR A 112 5.64 0.04 5.91
C THR A 112 6.65 -0.22 7.01
N LEU A 113 6.18 -0.82 8.12
CA LEU A 113 7.02 -1.20 9.22
C LEU A 113 7.17 -2.72 9.24
N VAL A 114 8.35 -3.18 9.58
CA VAL A 114 8.63 -4.61 9.78
C VAL A 114 9.22 -4.78 11.17
N ASN A 115 8.63 -5.68 11.94
CA ASN A 115 9.05 -5.93 13.32
C ASN A 115 9.13 -4.63 14.12
N SER A 116 8.13 -3.77 13.93
CA SER A 116 7.95 -2.48 14.62
C SER A 116 8.95 -1.39 14.22
N SER A 117 9.74 -1.61 13.17
CA SER A 117 10.71 -0.61 12.68
C SER A 117 10.36 -0.18 11.27
N LEU A 118 10.55 1.09 10.98
CA LEU A 118 10.28 1.63 9.64
C LEU A 118 11.19 0.93 8.62
N PHE A 119 10.57 0.33 7.61
CA PHE A 119 11.29 -0.37 6.55
C PHE A 119 11.29 0.42 5.25
N ALA A 120 10.15 0.99 4.86
CA ALA A 120 10.02 1.70 3.60
C ALA A 120 8.92 2.73 3.66
N GLU A 121 9.00 3.71 2.76
CA GLU A 121 7.96 4.72 2.56
C GLU A 121 7.63 4.84 1.09
N LYS A 122 6.36 5.11 0.79
CA LYS A 122 5.91 5.40 -0.55
C LYS A 122 4.90 6.53 -0.52
N THR A 123 5.01 7.45 -1.46
CA THR A 123 4.08 8.56 -1.60
C THR A 123 2.78 8.08 -2.24
N MET A 124 1.65 8.52 -1.67
CA MET A 124 0.32 8.30 -2.23
C MET A 124 -0.32 9.66 -2.46
N PRO A 125 -0.24 10.20 -3.68
CA PRO A 125 -0.85 11.51 -3.98
C PRO A 125 -2.37 11.43 -3.92
N VAL A 126 -2.98 12.43 -3.28
CA VAL A 126 -4.44 12.62 -3.26
C VAL A 126 -4.74 13.93 -3.97
N ILE A 127 -5.49 13.86 -5.07
CA ILE A 127 -5.66 14.96 -6.01
C ILE A 127 -7.14 15.15 -6.30
N LEU A 128 -7.57 16.42 -6.35
CA LEU A 128 -8.93 16.75 -6.81
C LEU A 128 -9.06 16.40 -8.29
N ALA A 129 -10.14 15.70 -8.63
CA ALA A 129 -10.44 15.37 -10.01
C ALA A 129 -10.55 16.63 -10.87
N GLY A 130 -9.97 16.58 -12.08
CA GLY A 130 -9.91 17.73 -12.97
C GLY A 130 -8.60 18.50 -12.88
N GLN A 131 -7.80 18.30 -11.83
CA GLN A 131 -6.48 18.93 -11.70
C GLN A 131 -5.39 18.16 -12.44
N GLN A 132 -5.66 16.90 -12.76
CA GLN A 132 -4.69 16.04 -13.43
C GLN A 132 -5.43 15.01 -14.29
N THR A 133 -4.87 14.76 -15.48
CA THR A 133 -5.38 13.74 -16.39
C THR A 133 -4.43 12.55 -16.37
N VAL A 134 -4.98 11.35 -16.22
CA VAL A 134 -4.24 10.10 -16.30
C VAL A 134 -4.58 9.44 -17.62
N THR A 135 -3.54 9.12 -18.39
CA THR A 135 -3.70 8.46 -19.69
C THR A 135 -3.13 7.05 -19.62
N HIS A 136 -3.89 6.10 -20.08
CA HIS A 136 -3.46 4.72 -20.24
C HIS A 136 -3.49 4.33 -21.70
N SER A 137 -2.51 3.53 -22.11
CA SER A 137 -2.51 2.94 -23.43
C SER A 137 -2.51 1.43 -23.30
N GLU A 138 -3.21 0.77 -24.21
CA GLU A 138 -3.26 -0.68 -24.25
C GLU A 138 -2.68 -1.14 -25.57
N GLN A 139 -1.84 -2.18 -25.48
CA GLN A 139 -1.22 -2.78 -26.65
C GLN A 139 -1.40 -4.28 -26.58
N VAL A 140 -1.97 -4.84 -27.64
CA VAL A 140 -2.18 -6.29 -27.76
C VAL A 140 -1.25 -6.80 -28.85
N MET A 141 -0.49 -7.85 -28.51
CA MET A 141 0.43 -8.49 -29.44
C MET A 141 -0.01 -9.89 -29.79
#